data_2fa0bc4079603667b6e9bf076e647184
#
_entry.id   2fa0bc4079603667b6e9bf076e647184
#
_cell.length_a   1.000
_cell.length_b   1.000
_cell.length_c   1.000
_cell.angle_alpha   90.00
_cell.angle_beta   90.00
_cell.angle_gamma   90.00
#
_symmetry.space_group_name_H-M   'P 1'
#
loop_
_entity.id
_entity.type
_entity.pdbx_description
1 polymer ?
#
loop_
_entity_poly.entity_id
_entity_poly.type
_entity_poly.pdbx_seq_one_letter_code
_entity_poly.pdbx_strand_id
1 'polypeptide(L)'
;MDHFAGLDVSVKETSVCIVDDLGKIVREVKVASEPKALLAVLKNPAYHFKRIGLEAGPLSQWLYSALAEAELPVICVETRHMRGRLARKSLII
;
A
#
# COMPACT_ATOMS: atom_id res chain seq x y z
N MET A 1 -15.09 4.74 8.89
CA MET A 1 -14.99 3.88 7.69
C MET A 1 -13.56 3.41 7.51
N ASP A 2 -13.39 2.11 7.33
CA ASP A 2 -12.05 1.57 7.17
C ASP A 2 -11.56 1.71 5.74
N HIS A 3 -10.26 1.86 5.62
CA HIS A 3 -9.60 1.94 4.32
C HIS A 3 -8.53 0.85 4.22
N PHE A 4 -8.24 0.49 2.99
CA PHE A 4 -7.21 -0.49 2.68
C PHE A 4 -6.37 0.10 1.55
N ALA A 5 -5.09 -0.20 1.55
CA ALA A 5 -4.20 0.30 0.50
C ALA A 5 -3.36 -0.84 -0.08
N GLY A 6 -3.11 -0.76 -1.38
CA GLY A 6 -2.20 -1.64 -2.07
C GLY A 6 -1.08 -0.82 -2.66
N LEU A 7 0.15 -1.23 -2.40
CA LEU A 7 1.34 -0.55 -2.90
C LEU A 7 2.05 -1.43 -3.92
N ASP A 8 2.06 -0.98 -5.16
CA ASP A 8 2.74 -1.66 -6.25
C ASP A 8 4.07 -0.95 -6.48
N VAL A 9 5.13 -1.52 -5.93
CA VAL A 9 6.43 -0.86 -5.85
C VAL A 9 7.30 -1.16 -7.05
N SER A 10 7.85 -0.11 -7.65
CA SER A 10 8.92 -0.24 -8.62
C SER A 10 10.06 0.65 -8.18
N VAL A 11 11.18 0.58 -8.90
CA VAL A 11 12.40 1.26 -8.46
C VAL A 11 12.21 2.77 -8.30
N LYS A 12 11.52 3.39 -9.24
CA LYS A 12 11.36 4.84 -9.22
C LYS A 12 10.07 5.28 -8.55
N GLU A 13 8.99 4.60 -8.83
CA GLU A 13 7.68 5.04 -8.38
C GLU A 13 6.87 3.89 -7.82
N THR A 14 6.02 4.22 -6.88
CA THR A 14 5.09 3.28 -6.28
C THR A 14 3.68 3.72 -6.59
N SER A 15 2.88 2.80 -7.13
CA SER A 15 1.46 3.04 -7.33
C SER A 15 0.73 2.75 -6.03
N VAL A 16 -0.04 3.71 -5.56
CA VAL A 16 -0.82 3.57 -4.33
C VAL A 16 -2.30 3.53 -4.71
N CYS A 17 -2.96 2.45 -4.35
CA CYS A 17 -4.39 2.31 -4.58
C CYS A 17 -5.09 2.20 -3.24
N ILE A 18 -5.97 3.15 -2.94
CA ILE A 18 -6.70 3.19 -1.68
C ILE A 18 -8.15 2.85 -1.95
N VAL A 19 -8.68 1.87 -1.22
CA VAL A 19 -10.07 1.48 -1.34
C VAL A 19 -10.76 1.59 0.01
N ASP A 20 -12.08 1.75 -0.02
CA ASP A 20 -12.86 1.77 1.21
C ASP A 20 -13.31 0.35 1.59
N ASP A 21 -14.07 0.24 2.66
CA ASP A 21 -14.50 -1.05 3.17
C ASP A 21 -15.52 -1.76 2.26
N LEU A 22 -16.00 -1.08 1.24
CA LEU A 22 -16.85 -1.68 0.22
C LEU A 22 -16.07 -2.10 -1.01
N GLY A 23 -14.74 -1.89 -1.00
CA GLY A 23 -13.89 -2.23 -2.14
C GLY A 23 -13.88 -1.19 -3.23
N LYS A 24 -14.47 -0.03 -2.99
CA LYS A 24 -14.50 1.04 -3.97
C LYS A 24 -13.20 1.83 -3.93
N ILE A 25 -12.65 2.13 -5.10
CA ILE A 25 -11.42 2.91 -5.17
C ILE A 25 -11.69 4.35 -4.78
N VAL A 26 -11.00 4.79 -3.73
CA VAL A 26 -11.11 6.15 -3.22
C VAL A 26 -10.05 7.04 -3.85
N ARG A 27 -8.87 6.48 -4.10
CA ARG A 27 -7.77 7.25 -4.67
C ARG A 27 -6.73 6.32 -5.29
N GLU A 28 -6.19 6.74 -6.42
CA GLU A 28 -5.03 6.09 -7.02
C GLU A 28 -4.02 7.18 -7.33
N VAL A 29 -2.77 6.96 -6.93
CA VAL A 29 -1.73 7.95 -7.14
C VAL A 29 -0.39 7.25 -7.25
N LYS A 30 0.54 7.85 -7.97
CA LYS A 30 1.92 7.38 -8.05
C LYS A 30 2.81 8.37 -7.34
N VAL A 31 3.70 7.84 -6.51
CA VAL A 31 4.65 8.67 -5.77
C VAL A 31 6.03 8.03 -5.86
N ALA A 32 7.05 8.78 -5.50
CA ALA A 32 8.40 8.24 -5.49
C ALA A 32 8.48 7.04 -4.55
N SER A 33 9.30 6.05 -4.92
CA SER A 33 9.46 4.84 -4.10
C SER A 33 10.41 5.13 -2.94
N GLU A 34 9.94 5.95 -2.02
CA GLU A 34 10.71 6.27 -0.82
C GLU A 34 9.72 6.51 0.34
N PRO A 35 10.18 6.25 1.57
CA PRO A 35 9.28 6.33 2.73
C PRO A 35 8.59 7.67 2.88
N LYS A 36 9.31 8.76 2.69
CA LYS A 36 8.74 10.09 2.89
C LYS A 36 7.57 10.35 1.95
N ALA A 37 7.71 9.96 0.69
CA ALA A 37 6.66 10.17 -0.29
C ALA A 37 5.43 9.32 0.03
N LEU A 38 5.65 8.07 0.45
CA LEU A 38 4.55 7.19 0.81
C LEU A 38 3.84 7.69 2.07
N LEU A 39 4.59 8.13 3.06
CA LEU A 39 3.99 8.62 4.29
C LEU A 39 3.16 9.87 4.05
N ALA A 40 3.56 10.71 3.10
CA ALA A 40 2.81 11.90 2.77
C ALA A 40 1.39 11.57 2.32
N VAL A 41 1.21 10.42 1.64
CA VAL A 41 -0.11 9.98 1.20
C VAL A 41 -0.83 9.20 2.31
N LEU A 42 -0.11 8.27 2.95
CA LEU A 42 -0.74 7.31 3.84
C LEU A 42 -1.07 7.88 5.21
N LYS A 43 -0.41 8.95 5.62
CA LYS A 43 -0.69 9.56 6.92
C LYS A 43 -1.76 10.65 6.85
N ASN A 44 -2.51 10.69 5.78
CA ASN A 44 -3.62 11.62 5.65
C ASN A 44 -4.70 11.24 6.66
N PRO A 45 -5.13 12.16 7.52
CA PRO A 45 -6.12 11.85 8.55
C PRO A 45 -7.51 11.47 8.02
N ALA A 46 -7.76 11.73 6.73
CA ALA A 46 -9.01 11.32 6.11
C ALA A 46 -9.10 9.81 5.95
N TYR A 47 -7.97 9.09 6.02
CA TYR A 47 -7.96 7.65 5.84
C TYR A 47 -7.72 6.96 7.17
N HIS A 48 -8.48 5.92 7.40
CA HIS A 48 -8.33 5.09 8.59
C HIS A 48 -7.97 3.68 8.11
N PHE A 49 -6.68 3.44 7.90
CA PHE A 49 -6.21 2.19 7.31
C PHE A 49 -6.33 1.04 8.28
N LYS A 50 -6.98 -0.01 7.82
CA LYS A 50 -7.02 -1.27 8.53
C LYS A 50 -5.89 -2.18 8.08
N ARG A 51 -5.48 -2.05 6.82
CA ARG A 51 -4.40 -2.86 6.28
C ARG A 51 -3.79 -2.18 5.07
N ILE A 52 -2.48 -2.25 4.96
CA ILE A 52 -1.74 -1.73 3.82
C ILE A 52 -0.87 -2.86 3.29
N GLY A 53 -1.15 -3.31 2.07
CA GLY A 53 -0.38 -4.38 1.46
C GLY A 53 0.77 -3.82 0.63
N LEU A 54 1.95 -4.33 0.87
CA LEU A 54 3.16 -3.91 0.18
C LEU A 54 3.68 -5.08 -0.64
N GLU A 55 3.81 -4.88 -1.94
CA GLU A 55 4.29 -5.93 -2.83
C GLU A 55 5.74 -6.28 -2.52
N ALA A 56 6.02 -7.57 -2.39
CA ALA A 56 7.37 -8.05 -2.12
C ALA A 56 8.28 -7.77 -3.31
N GLY A 57 9.46 -7.22 -3.05
CA GLY A 57 10.42 -6.87 -4.10
C GLY A 57 11.67 -6.27 -3.51
N PRO A 58 12.56 -5.75 -4.37
CA PRO A 58 13.86 -5.26 -3.90
C PRO A 58 13.81 -4.18 -2.84
N LEU A 59 12.79 -3.31 -2.89
CA LEU A 59 12.67 -2.21 -1.94
C LEU A 59 11.70 -2.49 -0.81
N SER A 60 11.08 -3.68 -0.82
CA SER A 60 9.98 -3.94 0.11
C SER A 60 10.40 -3.89 1.57
N GLN A 61 11.57 -4.44 1.89
CA GLN A 61 12.01 -4.47 3.27
C GLN A 61 12.27 -3.07 3.83
N TRP A 62 12.90 -2.24 3.03
CA TRP A 62 13.16 -0.84 3.40
C TRP A 62 11.84 -0.08 3.63
N LEU A 63 10.93 -0.20 2.68
CA LEU A 63 9.65 0.50 2.78
C LEU A 63 8.79 -0.07 3.90
N TYR A 64 8.79 -1.39 4.05
CA TYR A 64 8.04 -2.04 5.12
C TYR A 64 8.48 -1.51 6.48
N SER A 65 9.79 -1.48 6.71
CA SER A 65 10.32 -1.02 7.99
C SER A 65 9.90 0.42 8.29
N ALA A 66 10.00 1.28 7.30
CA ALA A 66 9.64 2.68 7.48
C ALA A 66 8.16 2.87 7.78
N LEU A 67 7.31 2.14 7.07
CA LEU A 67 5.87 2.25 7.27
C LEU A 67 5.44 1.64 8.60
N ALA A 68 6.08 0.54 8.99
CA ALA A 68 5.79 -0.09 10.27
C ALA A 68 6.23 0.81 11.43
N GLU A 69 7.36 1.50 11.29
CA GLU A 69 7.80 2.44 12.31
C GLU A 69 6.84 3.61 12.46
N ALA A 70 6.14 3.94 11.41
CA ALA A 70 5.13 4.99 11.45
C ALA A 70 3.81 4.48 12.02
N GLU A 71 3.81 3.24 12.53
CA GLU A 71 2.64 2.60 13.14
C GLU A 71 1.50 2.37 12.16
N LEU A 72 1.83 2.18 10.89
CA LEU A 72 0.84 1.83 9.89
C LEU A 72 0.69 0.31 9.82
N PRO A 73 -0.53 -0.20 9.56
CA PRO A 73 -0.79 -1.64 9.54
C PRO A 73 -0.34 -2.27 8.22
N VAL A 74 0.97 -2.25 7.98
CA VAL A 74 1.54 -2.72 6.72
C VAL A 74 1.84 -4.21 6.77
N ILE A 75 1.57 -4.91 5.67
CA ILE A 75 1.93 -6.30 5.50
C ILE A 75 2.63 -6.45 4.15
N CYS A 76 3.49 -7.45 4.06
CA CYS A 76 4.21 -7.72 2.83
C CYS A 76 3.49 -8.85 2.10
N VAL A 77 3.19 -8.64 0.82
CA VAL A 77 2.40 -9.57 0.03
C VAL A 77 3.24 -10.11 -1.11
N GLU A 78 3.18 -11.42 -1.29
CA GLU A 78 3.84 -12.07 -2.39
C GLU A 78 2.91 -12.05 -3.59
N THR A 79 3.33 -11.42 -4.69
CA THR A 79 2.45 -11.20 -5.84
C THR A 79 2.76 -12.06 -7.05
N ARG A 80 3.75 -12.93 -6.98
CA ARG A 80 4.11 -13.73 -8.14
C ARG A 80 2.98 -14.62 -8.67
N HIS A 81 2.04 -14.96 -7.80
CA HIS A 81 0.87 -15.75 -8.17
C HIS A 81 -0.35 -14.91 -8.41
N MET A 82 -0.24 -13.61 -8.20
CA MET A 82 -1.37 -12.70 -8.23
C MET A 82 -0.97 -11.46 -9.00
N ARG A 83 -1.69 -11.21 -10.08
CA ARG A 83 -1.40 -10.07 -10.90
C ARG A 83 -2.59 -9.15 -10.95
N GLY A 84 -2.33 -7.86 -10.99
CA GLY A 84 -3.38 -6.88 -11.12
C GLY A 84 -4.45 -7.00 -10.07
N ARG A 85 -5.67 -7.23 -10.50
CA ARG A 85 -6.81 -7.23 -9.59
C ARG A 85 -6.76 -8.32 -8.53
N LEU A 86 -6.06 -9.43 -8.82
CA LEU A 86 -5.96 -10.51 -7.83
C LEU A 86 -5.12 -10.09 -6.66
N ALA A 87 -4.07 -9.32 -6.90
CA ALA A 87 -3.25 -8.80 -5.82
C ALA A 87 -4.07 -7.92 -4.91
N ARG A 88 -4.89 -7.04 -5.48
CA ARG A 88 -5.75 -6.18 -4.67
C ARG A 88 -6.73 -6.98 -3.84
N LYS A 89 -7.28 -8.01 -4.45
CA LYS A 89 -8.24 -8.87 -3.76
C LYS A 89 -7.59 -9.54 -2.55
N SER A 90 -6.36 -9.98 -2.71
CA SER A 90 -5.62 -10.57 -1.61
C SER A 90 -5.34 -9.58 -0.50
N LEU A 91 -5.09 -8.34 -0.84
CA LEU A 91 -4.80 -7.31 0.15
C LEU A 91 -5.99 -7.04 1.06
N ILE A 92 -7.18 -7.22 0.57
CA ILE A 92 -8.39 -6.92 1.32
C ILE A 92 -8.75 -8.06 2.28
N ILE A 93 -8.35 -9.26 1.93
CA ILE A 93 -8.58 -10.41 2.79
C ILE A 93 -7.67 -10.38 4.00
#